data_eee6efbe1e857b8d71461d91f048cf5a
#
_entry.id   eee6efbe1e857b8d71461d91f048cf5a
#
_cell.length_a   1.000
_cell.length_b   1.000
_cell.length_c   1.000
_cell.angle_alpha   90.00
_cell.angle_beta   90.00
_cell.angle_gamma   90.00
#
_symmetry.space_group_name_H-M   'P 1'
#
loop_
_entity.id
_entity.type
_entity.pdbx_description
1 polymer ?
#
loop_
_entity_poly.entity_id
_entity_poly.type
_entity_poly.pdbx_seq_one_letter_code
_entity_poly.pdbx_strand_id
1 'polypeptide(L)'
;YTSVQQFIIRLYKNVLNRDADVSGLDAWTQVLVSGRESGAKVSEGFIYSKEFKERQLSDSDYLDVLYHTFLNRDADSAGKSEWMNQLANGVSRNSVFKGFVESDEFTGICSQYGIIRGNIQLTEPRDQNDNVTKFVVRCYRLCLGRDADESGLNGWCNAILTGQNTAKEAAAGFVFSDEFKKKNLSDTEYVKTLYRVFMDREADGAGLEAWVKVLKNGQTREHVFNGFADSNEFREICTRYGIK
;
A
#
# COMPACT_ATOMS: atom_id res chain seq x y z
N TYR A 1 19.54 -28.27 17.72
CA TYR A 1 18.98 -27.79 16.43
C TYR A 1 20.11 -27.20 15.58
N THR A 2 20.09 -27.49 14.27
CA THR A 2 20.98 -26.84 13.29
C THR A 2 20.63 -25.35 13.13
N SER A 3 21.52 -24.56 12.51
CA SER A 3 21.24 -23.14 12.24
C SER A 3 19.96 -22.95 11.41
N VAL A 4 19.76 -23.78 10.38
CA VAL A 4 18.54 -23.73 9.54
C VAL A 4 17.28 -24.06 10.36
N GLN A 5 17.36 -25.09 11.23
CA GLN A 5 16.23 -25.42 12.12
C GLN A 5 15.90 -24.28 13.10
N GLN A 6 16.91 -23.59 13.62
CA GLN A 6 16.71 -22.43 14.49
C GLN A 6 16.00 -21.28 13.76
N PHE A 7 16.31 -21.06 12.47
CA PHE A 7 15.57 -20.10 11.64
C PHE A 7 14.10 -20.49 11.50
N ILE A 8 13.78 -21.75 11.23
CA ILE A 8 12.39 -22.22 11.13
C ILE A 8 11.67 -22.10 12.47
N ILE A 9 12.31 -22.49 13.58
CA ILE A 9 11.74 -22.34 14.94
C ILE A 9 11.41 -20.88 15.22
N ARG A 10 12.26 -19.94 14.79
CA ARG A 10 12.02 -18.51 14.91
C ARG A 10 10.72 -18.09 14.19
N LEU A 11 10.48 -18.60 12.97
CA LEU A 11 9.25 -18.35 12.24
C LEU A 11 8.02 -18.89 12.97
N TYR A 12 8.07 -20.13 13.45
CA TYR A 12 6.98 -20.71 14.26
C TYR A 12 6.68 -19.89 15.50
N LYS A 13 7.70 -19.50 16.25
CA LYS A 13 7.53 -18.74 17.50
C LYS A 13 7.01 -17.33 17.26
N ASN A 14 7.62 -16.57 16.37
CA ASN A 14 7.31 -15.16 16.20
C ASN A 14 6.05 -14.95 15.33
N VAL A 15 5.91 -15.72 14.24
CA VAL A 15 4.78 -15.56 13.31
C VAL A 15 3.55 -16.30 13.81
N LEU A 16 3.69 -17.59 14.17
CA LEU A 16 2.55 -18.43 14.55
C LEU A 16 2.30 -18.50 16.09
N ASN A 17 3.20 -17.91 16.88
CA ASN A 17 3.13 -17.90 18.34
C ASN A 17 3.00 -19.30 18.97
N ARG A 18 3.71 -20.28 18.42
CA ARG A 18 3.75 -21.65 18.92
C ARG A 18 5.10 -22.33 18.63
N ASP A 19 5.31 -23.47 19.25
CA ASP A 19 6.45 -24.32 18.91
C ASP A 19 6.24 -25.02 17.57
N ALA A 20 7.36 -25.31 16.89
CA ALA A 20 7.34 -26.09 15.68
C ALA A 20 7.02 -27.57 15.99
N ASP A 21 6.11 -28.14 15.24
CA ASP A 21 5.96 -29.60 15.24
C ASP A 21 7.10 -30.26 14.45
N VAL A 22 7.39 -31.51 14.77
CA VAL A 22 8.54 -32.23 14.19
C VAL A 22 8.43 -32.32 12.68
N SER A 23 7.28 -32.65 12.15
CA SER A 23 7.06 -32.84 10.70
C SER A 23 7.21 -31.53 9.93
N GLY A 24 6.67 -30.44 10.45
CA GLY A 24 6.79 -29.11 9.87
C GLY A 24 8.22 -28.58 9.90
N LEU A 25 8.92 -28.78 11.03
CA LEU A 25 10.32 -28.41 11.17
C LEU A 25 11.19 -29.16 10.15
N ASP A 26 11.03 -30.45 10.01
CA ASP A 26 11.79 -31.28 9.07
C ASP A 26 11.49 -30.87 7.61
N ALA A 27 10.22 -30.71 7.25
CA ALA A 27 9.81 -30.35 5.90
C ALA A 27 10.39 -28.99 5.46
N TRP A 28 10.26 -27.95 6.29
CA TRP A 28 10.80 -26.63 5.98
C TRP A 28 12.34 -26.61 5.97
N THR A 29 12.97 -27.39 6.86
CA THR A 29 14.42 -27.54 6.87
C THR A 29 14.92 -28.14 5.56
N GLN A 30 14.31 -29.20 5.06
CA GLN A 30 14.68 -29.80 3.79
C GLN A 30 14.50 -28.84 2.61
N VAL A 31 13.45 -28.04 2.60
CA VAL A 31 13.19 -27.03 1.56
C VAL A 31 14.31 -25.99 1.50
N LEU A 32 14.78 -25.49 2.65
CA LEU A 32 15.88 -24.52 2.72
C LEU A 32 17.24 -25.13 2.41
N VAL A 33 17.54 -26.29 3.00
CA VAL A 33 18.85 -26.97 2.81
C VAL A 33 19.05 -27.42 1.37
N SER A 34 17.98 -27.86 0.70
CA SER A 34 18.04 -28.23 -0.72
C SER A 34 18.11 -27.04 -1.67
N GLY A 35 17.95 -25.82 -1.18
CA GLY A 35 17.91 -24.60 -2.01
C GLY A 35 16.68 -24.50 -2.91
N ARG A 36 15.63 -25.31 -2.68
CA ARG A 36 14.38 -25.21 -3.43
C ARG A 36 13.66 -23.90 -3.20
N GLU A 37 13.72 -23.39 -1.96
CA GLU A 37 13.17 -22.09 -1.61
C GLU A 37 14.17 -21.29 -0.80
N SER A 38 14.00 -19.98 -0.84
CA SER A 38 14.78 -19.01 -0.08
C SER A 38 14.18 -18.70 1.29
N GLY A 39 14.94 -18.02 2.14
CA GLY A 39 14.45 -17.55 3.44
C GLY A 39 13.23 -16.63 3.31
N ALA A 40 13.23 -15.69 2.34
CA ALA A 40 12.10 -14.82 2.07
C ALA A 40 10.85 -15.63 1.63
N LYS A 41 11.04 -16.63 0.75
CA LYS A 41 9.92 -17.44 0.24
C LYS A 41 9.33 -18.36 1.29
N VAL A 42 10.15 -18.96 2.12
CA VAL A 42 9.67 -19.73 3.28
C VAL A 42 8.92 -18.82 4.26
N SER A 43 9.46 -17.64 4.56
CA SER A 43 8.80 -16.66 5.43
C SER A 43 7.45 -16.22 4.87
N GLU A 44 7.33 -16.05 3.54
CA GLU A 44 6.06 -15.77 2.86
C GLU A 44 5.02 -16.84 3.16
N GLY A 45 5.41 -18.13 3.14
CA GLY A 45 4.52 -19.24 3.48
C GLY A 45 3.95 -19.15 4.89
N PHE A 46 4.73 -18.63 5.86
CA PHE A 46 4.24 -18.38 7.23
C PHE A 46 3.31 -17.18 7.31
N ILE A 47 3.72 -16.02 6.75
CA ILE A 47 2.96 -14.75 6.82
C ILE A 47 1.63 -14.86 6.05
N TYR A 48 1.58 -15.61 4.95
CA TYR A 48 0.35 -15.76 4.16
C TYR A 48 -0.49 -16.96 4.59
N SER A 49 -0.02 -17.74 5.56
CA SER A 49 -0.76 -18.89 6.08
C SER A 49 -2.12 -18.51 6.65
N LYS A 50 -3.06 -19.44 6.58
CA LYS A 50 -4.37 -19.30 7.23
C LYS A 50 -4.21 -19.08 8.73
N GLU A 51 -3.31 -19.85 9.37
CA GLU A 51 -3.02 -19.78 10.80
C GLU A 51 -2.59 -18.37 11.25
N PHE A 52 -1.69 -17.72 10.49
CA PHE A 52 -1.28 -16.36 10.79
C PHE A 52 -2.42 -15.34 10.60
N LYS A 53 -3.19 -15.48 9.52
CA LYS A 53 -4.34 -14.59 9.24
C LYS A 53 -5.42 -14.70 10.31
N GLU A 54 -5.64 -15.88 10.87
CA GLU A 54 -6.60 -16.12 11.97
C GLU A 54 -6.22 -15.41 13.28
N ARG A 55 -4.97 -14.99 13.45
CA ARG A 55 -4.57 -14.15 14.59
C ARG A 55 -5.21 -12.76 14.57
N GLN A 56 -5.69 -12.27 13.42
CA GLN A 56 -6.38 -10.98 13.21
C GLN A 56 -5.63 -9.80 13.86
N LEU A 57 -4.32 -9.75 13.70
CA LEU A 57 -3.48 -8.72 14.27
C LEU A 57 -3.84 -7.33 13.75
N SER A 58 -3.78 -6.32 14.62
CA SER A 58 -3.76 -4.92 14.21
C SER A 58 -2.54 -4.63 13.32
N ASP A 59 -2.54 -3.53 12.56
CA ASP A 59 -1.36 -3.13 11.78
C ASP A 59 -0.13 -2.89 12.68
N SER A 60 -0.35 -2.33 13.86
CA SER A 60 0.72 -2.14 14.84
C SER A 60 1.32 -3.46 15.31
N ASP A 61 0.49 -4.44 15.69
CA ASP A 61 0.96 -5.75 16.15
C ASP A 61 1.59 -6.55 15.00
N TYR A 62 1.03 -6.43 13.78
CA TYR A 62 1.63 -7.00 12.57
C TYR A 62 3.06 -6.49 12.36
N LEU A 63 3.29 -5.18 12.47
CA LEU A 63 4.61 -4.59 12.35
C LEU A 63 5.56 -5.10 13.43
N ASP A 64 5.11 -5.22 14.68
CA ASP A 64 5.93 -5.77 15.77
C ASP A 64 6.39 -7.21 15.45
N VAL A 65 5.49 -8.04 14.91
CA VAL A 65 5.86 -9.38 14.44
C VAL A 65 6.95 -9.31 13.35
N LEU A 66 6.83 -8.39 12.38
CA LEU A 66 7.83 -8.24 11.32
C LEU A 66 9.19 -7.78 11.87
N TYR A 67 9.21 -6.77 12.74
CA TYR A 67 10.44 -6.28 13.37
C TYR A 67 11.16 -7.38 14.16
N HIS A 68 10.45 -8.09 15.02
CA HIS A 68 11.03 -9.18 15.82
C HIS A 68 11.50 -10.35 14.94
N THR A 69 10.71 -10.72 13.93
CA THR A 69 11.02 -11.88 13.09
C THR A 69 12.16 -11.60 12.13
N PHE A 70 12.11 -10.47 11.41
CA PHE A 70 12.97 -10.21 10.25
C PHE A 70 14.11 -9.23 10.55
N LEU A 71 14.04 -8.46 11.63
CA LEU A 71 15.10 -7.52 12.00
C LEU A 71 15.72 -7.83 13.38
N ASN A 72 15.17 -8.79 14.11
CA ASN A 72 15.65 -9.22 15.44
C ASN A 72 15.73 -8.08 16.48
N ARG A 73 14.83 -7.14 16.43
CA ARG A 73 14.77 -6.00 17.33
C ARG A 73 13.35 -5.50 17.51
N ASP A 74 13.15 -4.68 18.51
CA ASP A 74 11.92 -3.90 18.65
C ASP A 74 11.85 -2.82 17.55
N ALA A 75 10.63 -2.43 17.22
CA ALA A 75 10.42 -1.33 16.30
C ALA A 75 10.85 -0.01 16.96
N ASP A 76 11.68 0.77 16.28
CA ASP A 76 11.89 2.16 16.64
C ASP A 76 10.63 2.98 16.28
N SER A 77 10.37 4.05 17.06
CA SER A 77 9.13 4.82 16.89
C SER A 77 9.00 5.49 15.53
N ALA A 78 10.10 5.97 14.95
CA ALA A 78 10.11 6.64 13.66
C ALA A 78 9.84 5.65 12.52
N GLY A 79 10.53 4.52 12.49
CA GLY A 79 10.35 3.48 11.48
C GLY A 79 8.95 2.86 11.55
N LYS A 80 8.44 2.60 12.76
CA LYS A 80 7.07 2.08 12.93
C LYS A 80 6.02 3.07 12.46
N SER A 81 6.19 4.36 12.79
CA SER A 81 5.28 5.42 12.34
C SER A 81 5.26 5.55 10.82
N GLU A 82 6.39 5.44 10.15
CA GLU A 82 6.46 5.47 8.69
C GLU A 82 5.71 4.29 8.07
N TRP A 83 5.92 3.07 8.55
CA TRP A 83 5.18 1.89 8.07
C TRP A 83 3.68 1.98 8.34
N MET A 84 3.29 2.46 9.53
CA MET A 84 1.87 2.72 9.85
C MET A 84 1.25 3.74 8.89
N ASN A 85 1.99 4.81 8.54
CA ASN A 85 1.55 5.79 7.56
C ASN A 85 1.40 5.19 6.16
N GLN A 86 2.33 4.33 5.72
CA GLN A 86 2.22 3.62 4.45
C GLN A 86 0.96 2.74 4.40
N LEU A 87 0.73 1.93 5.44
CA LEU A 87 -0.48 1.09 5.55
C LEU A 87 -1.76 1.93 5.54
N ALA A 88 -1.78 3.04 6.30
CA ALA A 88 -2.93 3.96 6.33
C ALA A 88 -3.21 4.61 4.97
N ASN A 89 -2.23 4.73 4.09
CA ASN A 89 -2.36 5.29 2.74
C ASN A 89 -2.54 4.22 1.64
N GLY A 90 -2.89 3.00 2.01
CA GLY A 90 -3.29 1.95 1.08
C GLY A 90 -2.18 1.01 0.62
N VAL A 91 -0.94 1.21 1.07
CA VAL A 91 0.13 0.22 0.87
C VAL A 91 -0.26 -1.07 1.59
N SER A 92 -0.18 -2.21 0.91
CA SER A 92 -0.62 -3.48 1.48
C SER A 92 0.37 -4.02 2.51
N ARG A 93 -0.12 -4.90 3.40
CA ARG A 93 0.74 -5.68 4.30
C ARG A 93 1.75 -6.53 3.53
N ASN A 94 1.41 -7.01 2.34
CA ASN A 94 2.32 -7.79 1.50
C ASN A 94 3.48 -6.93 0.99
N SER A 95 3.20 -5.68 0.58
CA SER A 95 4.24 -4.73 0.16
C SER A 95 5.15 -4.37 1.33
N VAL A 96 4.59 -4.13 2.52
CA VAL A 96 5.37 -3.90 3.76
C VAL A 96 6.24 -5.11 4.08
N PHE A 97 5.67 -6.32 4.08
CA PHE A 97 6.42 -7.56 4.32
C PHE A 97 7.60 -7.72 3.35
N LYS A 98 7.38 -7.43 2.06
CA LYS A 98 8.47 -7.43 1.07
C LYS A 98 9.61 -6.51 1.50
N GLY A 99 9.32 -5.31 1.97
CA GLY A 99 10.34 -4.37 2.47
C GLY A 99 11.18 -4.97 3.61
N PHE A 100 10.56 -5.73 4.52
CA PHE A 100 11.28 -6.39 5.61
C PHE A 100 12.16 -7.56 5.14
N VAL A 101 11.63 -8.46 4.31
CA VAL A 101 12.39 -9.66 3.89
C VAL A 101 13.41 -9.39 2.78
N GLU A 102 13.40 -8.21 2.20
CA GLU A 102 14.40 -7.77 1.22
C GLU A 102 15.38 -6.74 1.81
N SER A 103 15.28 -6.45 3.11
CA SER A 103 16.20 -5.54 3.81
C SER A 103 17.59 -6.10 3.98
N ASP A 104 18.57 -5.21 4.19
CA ASP A 104 19.93 -5.59 4.52
C ASP A 104 20.02 -6.29 5.88
N GLU A 105 19.18 -5.88 6.85
CA GLU A 105 19.11 -6.53 8.17
C GLU A 105 18.68 -8.01 8.02
N PHE A 106 17.65 -8.28 7.22
CA PHE A 106 17.25 -9.67 6.99
C PHE A 106 18.28 -10.46 6.16
N THR A 107 18.99 -9.82 5.26
CA THR A 107 20.13 -10.42 4.55
C THR A 107 21.19 -10.89 5.55
N GLY A 108 21.53 -10.07 6.54
CA GLY A 108 22.43 -10.42 7.62
C GLY A 108 21.95 -11.62 8.45
N ILE A 109 20.65 -11.64 8.80
CA ILE A 109 20.02 -12.76 9.53
C ILE A 109 20.11 -14.05 8.70
N CYS A 110 19.74 -14.02 7.43
CA CYS A 110 19.84 -15.19 6.55
C CYS A 110 21.28 -15.72 6.47
N SER A 111 22.26 -14.83 6.38
CA SER A 111 23.68 -15.19 6.37
C SER A 111 24.12 -15.89 7.66
N GLN A 112 23.65 -15.43 8.83
CA GLN A 112 23.94 -16.07 10.12
C GLN A 112 23.40 -17.50 10.21
N TYR A 113 22.26 -17.75 9.58
CA TYR A 113 21.65 -19.09 9.53
C TYR A 113 22.16 -19.95 8.36
N GLY A 114 23.00 -19.40 7.49
CA GLY A 114 23.54 -20.12 6.32
C GLY A 114 22.49 -20.39 5.24
N ILE A 115 21.50 -19.50 5.10
CA ILE A 115 20.44 -19.62 4.11
C ILE A 115 20.47 -18.47 3.10
N ILE A 116 20.01 -18.73 1.88
CA ILE A 116 19.85 -17.71 0.84
C ILE A 116 18.62 -16.86 1.16
N ARG A 117 18.77 -15.53 1.21
CA ARG A 117 17.66 -14.61 1.47
C ARG A 117 16.55 -14.74 0.43
N GLY A 118 16.89 -14.62 -0.85
CA GLY A 118 15.93 -14.57 -1.95
C GLY A 118 15.08 -13.29 -1.97
N ASN A 119 14.05 -13.32 -2.80
CA ASN A 119 13.11 -12.23 -2.99
C ASN A 119 11.69 -12.78 -3.09
N ILE A 120 10.69 -11.91 -2.92
CA ILE A 120 9.29 -12.23 -3.17
C ILE A 120 8.74 -11.40 -4.32
N GLN A 121 7.72 -11.93 -5.00
CA GLN A 121 7.01 -11.22 -6.06
C GLN A 121 5.64 -10.76 -5.57
N LEU A 122 5.35 -9.47 -5.77
CA LEU A 122 4.02 -8.91 -5.56
C LEU A 122 3.25 -8.97 -6.87
N THR A 123 2.05 -9.54 -6.84
CA THR A 123 1.24 -9.77 -8.05
C THR A 123 -0.03 -8.94 -8.11
N GLU A 124 -0.46 -8.37 -6.98
CA GLU A 124 -1.66 -7.54 -6.95
C GLU A 124 -1.40 -6.16 -7.60
N PRO A 125 -2.35 -5.64 -8.38
CA PRO A 125 -2.20 -4.33 -9.02
C PRO A 125 -1.88 -3.19 -8.07
N ARG A 126 -2.49 -3.18 -6.88
CA ARG A 126 -2.23 -2.15 -5.85
C ARG A 126 -0.79 -2.16 -5.30
N ASP A 127 -0.06 -3.25 -5.50
CA ASP A 127 1.31 -3.39 -5.03
C ASP A 127 2.36 -3.00 -6.08
N GLN A 128 1.94 -2.64 -7.29
CA GLN A 128 2.85 -2.36 -8.40
C GLN A 128 3.33 -0.90 -8.44
N ASN A 129 2.58 0.04 -7.86
CA ASN A 129 2.94 1.45 -7.82
C ASN A 129 2.25 2.14 -6.64
N ASP A 130 2.99 2.41 -5.58
CA ASP A 130 2.46 3.01 -4.34
C ASP A 130 1.83 4.39 -4.57
N ASN A 131 2.35 5.19 -5.50
CA ASN A 131 1.81 6.51 -5.80
C ASN A 131 0.43 6.42 -6.47
N VAL A 132 0.26 5.47 -7.38
CA VAL A 132 -1.05 5.19 -8.00
C VAL A 132 -2.03 4.72 -6.94
N THR A 133 -1.63 3.83 -6.06
CA THR A 133 -2.46 3.33 -4.97
C THR A 133 -2.89 4.46 -4.03
N LYS A 134 -1.97 5.32 -3.62
CA LYS A 134 -2.27 6.50 -2.79
C LYS A 134 -3.23 7.47 -3.49
N PHE A 135 -3.07 7.66 -4.79
CA PHE A 135 -4.00 8.48 -5.58
C PHE A 135 -5.41 7.89 -5.59
N VAL A 136 -5.56 6.60 -5.83
CA VAL A 136 -6.88 5.92 -5.80
C VAL A 136 -7.49 5.98 -4.41
N VAL A 137 -6.71 5.73 -3.35
CA VAL A 137 -7.18 5.84 -1.96
C VAL A 137 -7.66 7.26 -1.64
N ARG A 138 -6.96 8.31 -2.11
CA ARG A 138 -7.43 9.70 -1.99
C ARG A 138 -8.78 9.90 -2.65
N CYS A 139 -8.96 9.38 -3.86
CA CYS A 139 -10.25 9.48 -4.56
C CYS A 139 -11.38 8.84 -3.75
N TYR A 140 -11.19 7.64 -3.20
CA TYR A 140 -12.18 6.99 -2.34
C TYR A 140 -12.53 7.83 -1.11
N ARG A 141 -11.52 8.25 -0.36
CA ARG A 141 -11.73 8.98 0.90
C ARG A 141 -12.33 10.35 0.70
N LEU A 142 -11.82 11.12 -0.25
CA LEU A 142 -12.23 12.51 -0.48
C LEU A 142 -13.54 12.60 -1.24
N CYS A 143 -13.75 11.76 -2.24
CA CYS A 143 -14.97 11.78 -3.04
C CYS A 143 -16.08 10.96 -2.38
N LEU A 144 -15.80 9.75 -1.91
CA LEU A 144 -16.83 8.84 -1.40
C LEU A 144 -16.94 8.82 0.14
N GLY A 145 -15.94 9.35 0.86
CA GLY A 145 -15.94 9.41 2.32
C GLY A 145 -15.77 8.04 3.00
N ARG A 146 -15.17 7.09 2.29
CA ARG A 146 -14.92 5.73 2.79
C ARG A 146 -13.61 5.18 2.26
N ASP A 147 -13.09 4.15 2.91
CA ASP A 147 -11.95 3.40 2.40
C ASP A 147 -12.35 2.54 1.21
N ALA A 148 -11.38 2.28 0.34
CA ALA A 148 -11.53 1.35 -0.76
C ALA A 148 -11.60 -0.09 -0.22
N ASP A 149 -12.51 -0.91 -0.77
CA ASP A 149 -12.38 -2.35 -0.64
C ASP A 149 -11.24 -2.86 -1.54
N GLU A 150 -10.73 -4.04 -1.22
CA GLU A 150 -9.56 -4.61 -1.91
C GLU A 150 -9.81 -4.79 -3.41
N SER A 151 -10.99 -5.26 -3.81
CA SER A 151 -11.36 -5.48 -5.21
C SER A 151 -11.43 -4.18 -5.98
N GLY A 152 -12.07 -3.15 -5.41
CA GLY A 152 -12.17 -1.82 -6.01
C GLY A 152 -10.81 -1.15 -6.15
N LEU A 153 -9.97 -1.22 -5.12
CA LEU A 153 -8.61 -0.67 -5.15
C LEU A 153 -7.76 -1.33 -6.24
N ASN A 154 -7.73 -2.67 -6.28
CA ASN A 154 -7.01 -3.41 -7.32
C ASN A 154 -7.55 -3.11 -8.73
N GLY A 155 -8.88 -3.01 -8.88
CA GLY A 155 -9.51 -2.69 -10.16
C GLY A 155 -9.08 -1.33 -10.71
N TRP A 156 -9.13 -0.28 -9.91
CA TRP A 156 -8.70 1.06 -10.33
C TRP A 156 -7.19 1.15 -10.55
N CYS A 157 -6.38 0.56 -9.68
CA CYS A 157 -4.93 0.51 -9.88
C CYS A 157 -4.57 -0.19 -11.20
N ASN A 158 -5.19 -1.34 -11.48
CA ASN A 158 -4.98 -2.06 -12.73
C ASN A 158 -5.38 -1.23 -13.94
N ALA A 159 -6.53 -0.58 -13.91
CA ALA A 159 -7.03 0.24 -15.02
C ALA A 159 -6.07 1.40 -15.35
N ILE A 160 -5.51 2.06 -14.32
CA ILE A 160 -4.53 3.15 -14.51
C ILE A 160 -3.19 2.60 -15.01
N LEU A 161 -2.68 1.55 -14.38
CA LEU A 161 -1.35 1.00 -14.69
C LEU A 161 -1.27 0.37 -16.09
N THR A 162 -2.37 -0.21 -16.57
CA THR A 162 -2.46 -0.78 -17.92
C THR A 162 -2.81 0.24 -19.00
N GLY A 163 -3.14 1.48 -18.61
CA GLY A 163 -3.57 2.52 -19.53
C GLY A 163 -5.01 2.34 -20.03
N GLN A 164 -5.80 1.45 -19.42
CA GLN A 164 -7.23 1.33 -19.70
C GLN A 164 -7.99 2.61 -19.35
N ASN A 165 -7.58 3.25 -18.24
CA ASN A 165 -8.01 4.58 -17.87
C ASN A 165 -6.80 5.46 -17.57
N THR A 166 -6.89 6.73 -17.96
CA THR A 166 -5.99 7.77 -17.47
C THR A 166 -6.32 8.10 -16.01
N ALA A 167 -5.41 8.76 -15.32
CA ALA A 167 -5.68 9.28 -13.97
C ALA A 167 -6.87 10.27 -13.96
N LYS A 168 -7.01 11.08 -15.02
CA LYS A 168 -8.16 11.96 -15.23
C LYS A 168 -9.47 11.19 -15.30
N GLU A 169 -9.54 10.13 -16.12
CA GLU A 169 -10.74 9.31 -16.26
C GLU A 169 -11.09 8.57 -14.98
N ALA A 170 -10.10 8.07 -14.25
CA ALA A 170 -10.31 7.48 -12.94
C ALA A 170 -10.89 8.51 -11.96
N ALA A 171 -10.29 9.69 -11.84
CA ALA A 171 -10.81 10.77 -10.98
C ALA A 171 -12.23 11.20 -11.39
N ALA A 172 -12.54 11.25 -12.70
CA ALA A 172 -13.88 11.56 -13.20
C ALA A 172 -14.92 10.53 -12.71
N GLY A 173 -14.56 9.24 -12.69
CA GLY A 173 -15.41 8.19 -12.15
C GLY A 173 -15.82 8.40 -10.70
N PHE A 174 -14.95 9.01 -9.89
CA PHE A 174 -15.26 9.36 -8.50
C PHE A 174 -16.01 10.68 -8.38
N VAL A 175 -15.51 11.76 -8.98
CA VAL A 175 -16.05 13.12 -8.84
C VAL A 175 -17.44 13.27 -9.46
N PHE A 176 -17.75 12.52 -10.51
CA PHE A 176 -19.06 12.55 -11.16
C PHE A 176 -19.98 11.39 -10.76
N SER A 177 -19.56 10.56 -9.81
CA SER A 177 -20.41 9.49 -9.26
C SER A 177 -21.67 10.05 -8.57
N ASP A 178 -22.71 9.24 -8.54
CA ASP A 178 -23.94 9.60 -7.78
C ASP A 178 -23.65 9.71 -6.28
N GLU A 179 -22.72 8.92 -5.76
CA GLU A 179 -22.28 8.94 -4.35
C GLU A 179 -21.64 10.31 -4.00
N PHE A 180 -20.78 10.83 -4.86
CA PHE A 180 -20.20 12.17 -4.68
C PHE A 180 -21.23 13.30 -4.83
N LYS A 181 -22.09 13.21 -5.84
CA LYS A 181 -23.15 14.21 -6.08
C LYS A 181 -24.11 14.33 -4.89
N LYS A 182 -24.44 13.23 -4.24
CA LYS A 182 -25.31 13.20 -3.04
C LYS A 182 -24.74 13.96 -1.85
N LYS A 183 -23.43 14.20 -1.80
CA LYS A 183 -22.81 15.03 -0.75
C LYS A 183 -23.23 16.50 -0.83
N ASN A 184 -23.74 16.94 -1.97
CA ASN A 184 -24.23 18.30 -2.23
C ASN A 184 -23.26 19.39 -1.72
N LEU A 185 -21.97 19.25 -2.05
CA LEU A 185 -20.94 20.17 -1.62
C LEU A 185 -21.17 21.57 -2.15
N SER A 186 -20.86 22.60 -1.35
CA SER A 186 -20.77 23.98 -1.84
C SER A 186 -19.66 24.09 -2.90
N ASP A 187 -19.68 25.14 -3.72
CA ASP A 187 -18.64 25.38 -4.72
C ASP A 187 -17.25 25.49 -4.09
N THR A 188 -17.17 26.13 -2.91
CA THR A 188 -15.92 26.23 -2.15
C THR A 188 -15.39 24.86 -1.74
N GLU A 189 -16.23 24.00 -1.17
CA GLU A 189 -15.82 22.65 -0.76
C GLU A 189 -15.53 21.74 -1.97
N TYR A 190 -16.28 21.91 -3.06
CA TYR A 190 -15.97 21.23 -4.32
C TYR A 190 -14.55 21.56 -4.83
N VAL A 191 -14.20 22.84 -4.91
CA VAL A 191 -12.88 23.28 -5.37
C VAL A 191 -11.77 22.79 -4.42
N LYS A 192 -11.97 22.90 -3.10
CA LYS A 192 -11.02 22.34 -2.12
C LYS A 192 -10.81 20.83 -2.29
N THR A 193 -11.89 20.11 -2.58
CA THR A 193 -11.80 18.65 -2.84
C THR A 193 -10.94 18.38 -4.07
N LEU A 194 -11.09 19.12 -5.14
CA LEU A 194 -10.26 18.98 -6.35
C LEU A 194 -8.77 19.26 -6.06
N TYR A 195 -8.45 20.29 -5.28
CA TYR A 195 -7.06 20.53 -4.85
C TYR A 195 -6.47 19.32 -4.14
N ARG A 196 -7.21 18.76 -3.18
CA ARG A 196 -6.76 17.57 -2.43
C ARG A 196 -6.65 16.33 -3.31
N VAL A 197 -7.61 16.10 -4.20
CA VAL A 197 -7.61 14.92 -5.09
C VAL A 197 -6.46 14.99 -6.08
N PHE A 198 -6.35 16.09 -6.83
CA PHE A 198 -5.40 16.20 -7.94
C PHE A 198 -4.00 16.62 -7.49
N MET A 199 -3.89 17.56 -6.57
CA MET A 199 -2.63 18.20 -6.20
C MET A 199 -2.05 17.67 -4.88
N ASP A 200 -2.83 16.85 -4.15
CA ASP A 200 -2.46 16.32 -2.82
C ASP A 200 -2.04 17.43 -1.83
N ARG A 201 -2.71 18.57 -1.90
CA ARG A 201 -2.49 19.73 -1.04
C ARG A 201 -3.76 20.53 -0.82
N GLU A 202 -3.73 21.40 0.17
CA GLU A 202 -4.79 22.38 0.38
C GLU A 202 -4.76 23.47 -0.70
N ALA A 203 -5.94 24.05 -0.95
CA ALA A 203 -6.05 25.19 -1.84
C ALA A 203 -5.37 26.41 -1.23
N ASP A 204 -4.57 27.13 -2.00
CA ASP A 204 -4.17 28.49 -1.64
C ASP A 204 -5.35 29.46 -1.80
N GLY A 205 -5.32 30.57 -1.03
CA GLY A 205 -6.44 31.52 -1.00
C GLY A 205 -6.80 32.09 -2.37
N ALA A 206 -5.80 32.52 -3.14
CA ALA A 206 -6.00 33.15 -4.45
C ALA A 206 -6.53 32.15 -5.48
N GLY A 207 -5.99 30.95 -5.52
CA GLY A 207 -6.46 29.89 -6.41
C GLY A 207 -7.89 29.45 -6.09
N LEU A 208 -8.20 29.29 -4.79
CA LEU A 208 -9.56 28.96 -4.34
C LEU A 208 -10.58 30.03 -4.78
N GLU A 209 -10.28 31.31 -4.51
CA GLU A 209 -11.16 32.43 -4.89
C GLU A 209 -11.37 32.49 -6.41
N ALA A 210 -10.31 32.30 -7.20
CA ALA A 210 -10.37 32.33 -8.66
C ALA A 210 -11.32 31.24 -9.18
N TRP A 211 -11.19 29.99 -8.73
CA TRP A 211 -12.02 28.89 -9.18
C TRP A 211 -13.47 28.99 -8.70
N VAL A 212 -13.69 29.44 -7.45
CA VAL A 212 -15.05 29.69 -6.93
C VAL A 212 -15.73 30.80 -7.74
N LYS A 213 -15.01 31.85 -8.14
CA LYS A 213 -15.52 32.90 -9.00
C LYS A 213 -15.91 32.39 -10.38
N VAL A 214 -15.15 31.46 -10.95
CA VAL A 214 -15.49 30.80 -12.23
C VAL A 214 -16.85 30.11 -12.15
N LEU A 215 -17.10 29.35 -11.06
CA LEU A 215 -18.40 28.69 -10.82
C LEU A 215 -19.52 29.71 -10.61
N LYS A 216 -19.30 30.76 -9.82
CA LYS A 216 -20.30 31.84 -9.60
C LYS A 216 -20.65 32.60 -10.86
N ASN A 217 -19.75 32.66 -11.82
CA ASN A 217 -19.97 33.25 -13.14
C ASN A 217 -20.68 32.33 -14.15
N GLY A 218 -21.18 31.18 -13.69
CA GLY A 218 -22.01 30.26 -14.47
C GLY A 218 -21.26 29.16 -15.22
N GLN A 219 -19.97 28.99 -14.99
CA GLN A 219 -19.26 27.84 -15.51
C GLN A 219 -19.63 26.56 -14.76
N THR A 220 -19.53 25.42 -15.43
CA THR A 220 -19.89 24.12 -14.85
C THR A 220 -18.80 23.58 -13.93
N ARG A 221 -19.17 22.70 -13.01
CA ARG A 221 -18.23 21.93 -12.20
C ARG A 221 -17.32 21.03 -13.05
N GLU A 222 -17.82 20.53 -14.17
CA GLU A 222 -17.04 19.79 -15.15
C GLU A 222 -15.94 20.66 -15.80
N HIS A 223 -16.27 21.93 -16.11
CA HIS A 223 -15.28 22.88 -16.63
C HIS A 223 -14.14 23.08 -15.60
N VAL A 224 -14.47 23.27 -14.34
CA VAL A 224 -13.47 23.42 -13.26
C VAL A 224 -12.67 22.12 -13.07
N PHE A 225 -13.34 20.95 -13.05
CA PHE A 225 -12.66 19.64 -13.00
C PHE A 225 -11.61 19.51 -14.11
N ASN A 226 -11.98 19.82 -15.35
CA ASN A 226 -11.06 19.77 -16.48
C ASN A 226 -9.88 20.75 -16.30
N GLY A 227 -10.10 21.91 -15.72
CA GLY A 227 -9.02 22.84 -15.39
C GLY A 227 -7.98 22.25 -14.45
N PHE A 228 -8.39 21.46 -13.47
CA PHE A 228 -7.48 20.70 -12.58
C PHE A 228 -6.83 19.52 -13.30
N ALA A 229 -7.63 18.68 -13.94
CA ALA A 229 -7.18 17.44 -14.56
C ALA A 229 -6.23 17.67 -15.75
N ASP A 230 -6.36 18.78 -16.46
CA ASP A 230 -5.54 19.15 -17.61
C ASP A 230 -4.41 20.13 -17.25
N SER A 231 -4.26 20.47 -15.96
CA SER A 231 -3.23 21.40 -15.49
C SER A 231 -1.82 20.85 -15.65
N ASN A 232 -0.84 21.76 -15.81
CA ASN A 232 0.56 21.37 -15.83
C ASN A 232 0.99 20.72 -14.50
N GLU A 233 0.50 21.23 -13.36
CA GLU A 233 0.80 20.68 -12.03
C GLU A 233 0.37 19.20 -11.93
N PHE A 234 -0.85 18.87 -12.35
CA PHE A 234 -1.31 17.49 -12.31
C PHE A 234 -0.57 16.59 -13.34
N ARG A 235 -0.24 17.13 -14.50
CA ARG A 235 0.57 16.41 -15.50
C ARG A 235 1.97 16.07 -14.98
N GLU A 236 2.60 16.97 -14.25
CA GLU A 236 3.89 16.73 -13.60
C GLU A 236 3.78 15.68 -12.49
N ILE A 237 2.67 15.69 -11.72
CA ILE A 237 2.38 14.65 -10.71
C ILE A 237 2.23 13.29 -11.39
N CYS A 238 1.46 13.17 -12.46
CA CYS A 238 1.31 11.92 -13.21
C CYS A 238 2.65 11.43 -13.76
N THR A 239 3.49 12.31 -14.28
CA THR A 239 4.83 11.98 -14.76
C THR A 239 5.70 11.40 -13.63
N ARG A 240 5.67 12.02 -12.44
CA ARG A 240 6.38 11.49 -11.27
C ARG A 240 5.84 10.13 -10.82
N TYR A 241 4.56 9.86 -11.03
CA TYR A 241 3.96 8.55 -10.72
C TYR A 241 4.23 7.50 -11.81
N GLY A 242 4.81 7.90 -12.95
CA GLY A 242 5.05 7.02 -14.08
C GLY A 242 3.78 6.61 -14.83
N ILE A 243 2.73 7.44 -14.80
CA ILE A 243 1.43 7.22 -15.45
C ILE A 243 1.09 8.34 -16.44
N LYS A 244 0.09 8.09 -17.30
CA LYS A 244 -0.41 9.04 -18.32
C LYS A 244 -1.68 9.74 -17.87
#